data_de311e9f0424631a79ea02eb60068c2a
#
_entry.id   de311e9f0424631a79ea02eb60068c2a
#
_cell.length_a   1.000
_cell.length_b   1.000
_cell.length_c   1.000
_cell.angle_alpha   90.00
_cell.angle_beta   90.00
_cell.angle_gamma   90.00
#
_symmetry.space_group_name_H-M   'P 1'
#
loop_
_entity.id
_entity.type
_entity.pdbx_description
1 polymer ?
#
loop_
_entity_poly.entity_id
_entity_poly.type
_entity_poly.pdbx_seq_one_letter_code
_entity_poly.pdbx_strand_id
1 'polypeptide(L)'
;MKRIAFAAVIALTGIALFTPWLFGEVRGTQTASRLEAPYPLQFPENFAWGVAVAAQHVEHQQPSDWTAFERRVIREGKTGTGDQPGQAKPGHIRDLDQYSAEVRQKKVDFDGRYADDFEQLAELGLNSYRFSLSWARLFPRADMTDPDPDGVAFYRDVIAAAKANGLEPHVSLFHFSTPEWFWEEQDGQRGWERPDALSHWNRYVKAVSTLLGPDISHWCTLNEPMVYVLWGYIEGIFPPLEQRAGPPDVAPVVAQLLRAHADAYKILHADAASRDQTITVGLTQHTRAFEPWRNWHPLDRLTAEFVQQAFIWDVFDAIESGRYAMTNTDFATDIEGLAGTQDYVGINYYGRFYVQMDFDAMAEGPVTHTHDPNDPAELTSDLGWALYPIGFSEILNEAWERYGKPIQILENGIADAAQPDSLRQTFMVSHLREVWYAMNVLGVDIDGYFHWSHLDNFEWAEGFGPRFGVFAVDYDNDFARTPRDSAGTYAEIIRAGISKEMWAQHRGPF
;
A
#
# COMPACT_ATOMS: atom_id res chain seq x y z
N MET A 1 0.70 18.88 -38.98
CA MET A 1 2.01 18.37 -39.49
C MET A 1 2.96 17.93 -38.36
N LYS A 2 2.90 18.48 -37.14
CA LYS A 2 3.74 17.99 -36.00
C LYS A 2 3.27 16.67 -35.39
N ARG A 3 2.00 16.27 -35.55
CA ARG A 3 1.44 15.00 -35.02
C ARG A 3 1.81 13.76 -35.81
N ILE A 4 2.17 13.89 -37.11
CA ILE A 4 2.58 12.78 -37.95
C ILE A 4 4.06 12.43 -37.73
N ALA A 5 4.90 13.36 -37.32
CA ALA A 5 6.31 13.13 -37.01
C ALA A 5 6.53 12.29 -35.74
N PHE A 6 5.64 12.39 -34.76
CA PHE A 6 5.76 11.64 -33.48
C PHE A 6 5.43 10.15 -33.67
N ALA A 7 4.40 9.84 -34.45
CA ALA A 7 4.07 8.44 -34.80
C ALA A 7 5.12 7.74 -35.66
N ALA A 8 5.81 8.48 -36.54
CA ALA A 8 6.84 7.93 -37.40
C ALA A 8 8.17 7.67 -36.68
N VAL A 9 8.52 8.42 -35.66
CA VAL A 9 9.73 8.20 -34.85
C VAL A 9 9.57 6.96 -33.96
N ILE A 10 8.37 6.70 -33.42
CA ILE A 10 8.09 5.47 -32.68
C ILE A 10 8.20 4.23 -33.58
N ALA A 11 7.76 4.32 -34.83
CA ALA A 11 7.81 3.18 -35.77
C ALA A 11 9.22 2.82 -36.23
N LEU A 12 10.15 3.77 -36.32
CA LEU A 12 11.49 3.52 -36.89
C LEU A 12 12.58 3.22 -35.86
N THR A 13 12.47 3.73 -34.64
CA THR A 13 13.36 3.35 -33.51
C THR A 13 12.93 2.04 -32.85
N GLY A 14 11.64 1.70 -32.89
CA GLY A 14 11.11 0.46 -32.35
C GLY A 14 11.63 -0.80 -33.05
N ILE A 15 11.80 -0.79 -34.37
CA ILE A 15 12.17 -2.01 -35.14
C ILE A 15 13.59 -2.50 -34.82
N ALA A 16 14.52 -1.65 -34.46
CA ALA A 16 15.92 -2.04 -34.20
C ALA A 16 16.15 -2.59 -32.76
N LEU A 17 15.26 -2.27 -31.81
CA LEU A 17 15.33 -2.73 -30.41
C LEU A 17 14.46 -3.99 -30.15
N PHE A 18 13.56 -4.33 -31.08
CA PHE A 18 12.57 -5.39 -30.90
C PHE A 18 12.97 -6.79 -31.34
N THR A 19 14.12 -6.96 -32.01
CA THR A 19 14.53 -8.28 -32.54
C THR A 19 14.91 -9.32 -31.48
N PRO A 20 15.44 -9.01 -30.29
CA PRO A 20 15.62 -10.00 -29.24
C PRO A 20 14.31 -10.34 -28.48
N TRP A 21 13.37 -9.43 -28.48
CA TRP A 21 12.15 -9.50 -27.65
C TRP A 21 11.00 -10.32 -28.27
N LEU A 22 10.97 -10.41 -29.60
CA LEU A 22 9.97 -11.21 -30.35
C LEU A 22 10.16 -12.73 -30.15
N PHE A 23 11.29 -13.16 -29.62
CA PHE A 23 11.66 -14.57 -29.41
C PHE A 23 11.99 -14.87 -27.93
N GLY A 24 11.58 -14.01 -26.99
CA GLY A 24 11.72 -14.29 -25.55
C GLY A 24 11.02 -15.60 -25.19
N GLU A 25 11.73 -16.42 -24.43
CA GLU A 25 11.33 -17.77 -24.03
C GLU A 25 9.90 -17.81 -23.49
N VAL A 26 9.13 -18.74 -24.00
CA VAL A 26 7.77 -19.03 -23.52
C VAL A 26 7.84 -19.39 -22.02
N ARG A 27 7.08 -18.69 -21.19
CA ARG A 27 6.96 -18.85 -19.72
C ARG A 27 6.72 -20.30 -19.22
N GLY A 28 6.69 -21.29 -20.09
CA GLY A 28 6.41 -22.71 -19.78
C GLY A 28 7.48 -23.46 -18.97
N THR A 29 8.73 -22.97 -18.91
CA THR A 29 9.80 -23.67 -18.17
C THR A 29 9.87 -23.33 -16.70
N GLN A 30 9.37 -22.19 -16.26
CA GLN A 30 9.32 -21.81 -14.84
C GLN A 30 8.23 -22.53 -14.06
N THR A 31 7.16 -22.98 -14.72
CA THR A 31 6.03 -23.66 -14.07
C THR A 31 6.42 -25.02 -13.49
N ALA A 32 7.34 -25.76 -14.11
CA ALA A 32 7.75 -27.09 -13.67
C ALA A 32 8.55 -27.04 -12.35
N SER A 33 9.48 -26.10 -12.18
CA SER A 33 10.27 -25.94 -10.95
C SER A 33 9.45 -25.48 -9.75
N ARG A 34 8.37 -24.73 -10.00
CA ARG A 34 7.42 -24.29 -8.97
C ARG A 34 6.59 -25.45 -8.40
N LEU A 35 6.42 -26.55 -9.14
CA LEU A 35 5.59 -27.70 -8.73
C LEU A 35 6.32 -28.70 -7.82
N GLU A 36 7.67 -28.71 -7.80
CA GLU A 36 8.51 -29.67 -7.07
C GLU A 36 9.06 -29.14 -5.74
N ALA A 37 8.38 -28.18 -5.11
CA ALA A 37 8.84 -27.58 -3.85
C ALA A 37 8.94 -28.61 -2.70
N PRO A 38 9.96 -28.50 -1.82
CA PRO A 38 10.17 -29.42 -0.70
C PRO A 38 9.24 -29.09 0.47
N TYR A 39 8.03 -29.59 0.46
CA TYR A 39 7.07 -29.39 1.56
C TYR A 39 7.50 -30.06 2.87
N PRO A 40 7.23 -29.45 4.05
CA PRO A 40 6.60 -28.14 4.23
C PRO A 40 7.51 -26.99 3.83
N LEU A 41 6.93 -25.90 3.27
CA LEU A 41 7.66 -24.67 2.93
C LEU A 41 7.81 -23.84 4.20
N GLN A 42 8.98 -23.87 4.79
CA GLN A 42 9.28 -23.16 6.03
C GLN A 42 9.94 -21.82 5.76
N PHE A 43 9.68 -20.88 6.64
CA PHE A 43 10.27 -19.54 6.65
C PHE A 43 11.32 -19.42 7.75
N PRO A 44 12.24 -18.44 7.70
CA PRO A 44 13.25 -18.24 8.74
C PRO A 44 12.63 -17.99 10.13
N GLU A 45 13.31 -18.42 11.21
CA GLU A 45 12.84 -18.22 12.59
C GLU A 45 12.68 -16.74 12.96
N ASN A 46 13.50 -15.85 12.37
CA ASN A 46 13.47 -14.41 12.60
C ASN A 46 12.58 -13.65 11.60
N PHE A 47 11.78 -14.36 10.80
CA PHE A 47 10.88 -13.73 9.84
C PHE A 47 9.77 -12.94 10.57
N ALA A 48 9.57 -11.68 10.16
CA ALA A 48 8.51 -10.86 10.75
C ALA A 48 7.14 -11.28 10.21
N TRP A 49 6.31 -11.80 11.08
CA TRP A 49 4.93 -12.19 10.80
C TRP A 49 3.97 -11.19 11.41
N GLY A 50 3.27 -10.45 10.58
CA GLY A 50 2.40 -9.38 11.07
C GLY A 50 1.08 -9.24 10.33
N VAL A 51 0.30 -8.31 10.83
CA VAL A 51 -0.87 -7.74 10.16
C VAL A 51 -0.71 -6.22 10.12
N ALA A 52 -1.44 -5.56 9.22
CA ALA A 52 -1.36 -4.12 9.04
C ALA A 52 -2.72 -3.43 9.21
N VAL A 53 -2.70 -2.18 9.68
CA VAL A 53 -3.83 -1.26 9.72
C VAL A 53 -3.39 0.17 9.43
N ALA A 54 -4.32 1.04 9.03
CA ALA A 54 -4.11 2.49 8.96
C ALA A 54 -4.94 3.21 10.04
N ALA A 55 -4.38 4.24 10.65
CA ALA A 55 -5.04 5.01 11.72
C ALA A 55 -6.45 5.50 11.32
N GLN A 56 -6.59 6.09 10.12
CA GLN A 56 -7.88 6.56 9.62
C GLN A 56 -8.93 5.45 9.47
N HIS A 57 -8.50 4.19 9.28
CA HIS A 57 -9.37 3.02 9.12
C HIS A 57 -9.94 2.51 10.44
N VAL A 58 -9.16 2.59 11.51
CA VAL A 58 -9.42 1.83 12.74
C VAL A 58 -9.63 2.70 13.97
N GLU A 59 -8.94 3.85 14.06
CA GLU A 59 -9.00 4.75 15.20
C GLU A 59 -10.27 5.60 15.22
N HIS A 60 -10.64 6.09 16.39
CA HIS A 60 -11.69 7.10 16.52
C HIS A 60 -11.35 8.34 15.68
N GLN A 61 -12.37 8.92 15.03
CA GLN A 61 -12.20 10.06 14.14
C GLN A 61 -11.38 11.19 14.77
N GLN A 62 -10.37 11.64 14.03
CA GLN A 62 -9.55 12.80 14.36
C GLN A 62 -9.90 13.96 13.41
N PRO A 63 -9.46 15.21 13.67
CA PRO A 63 -9.70 16.36 12.78
C PRO A 63 -8.80 16.26 11.53
N SER A 64 -9.02 15.23 10.72
CA SER A 64 -8.29 14.95 9.49
C SER A 64 -9.06 15.41 8.25
N ASP A 65 -8.35 15.51 7.13
CA ASP A 65 -8.90 15.71 5.79
C ASP A 65 -9.95 14.65 5.43
N TRP A 66 -9.71 13.37 5.75
CA TRP A 66 -10.66 12.30 5.56
C TRP A 66 -11.92 12.46 6.40
N THR A 67 -11.79 12.82 7.68
CA THR A 67 -12.94 13.09 8.54
C THR A 67 -13.77 14.28 8.02
N ALA A 68 -13.11 15.32 7.50
CA ALA A 68 -13.78 16.43 6.84
C ALA A 68 -14.51 15.98 5.56
N PHE A 69 -13.88 15.09 4.79
CA PHE A 69 -14.48 14.51 3.60
C PHE A 69 -15.70 13.64 3.94
N GLU A 70 -15.62 12.74 4.91
CA GLU A 70 -16.75 11.93 5.40
C GLU A 70 -17.94 12.81 5.82
N ARG A 71 -17.69 13.86 6.62
CA ARG A 71 -18.73 14.83 7.03
C ARG A 71 -19.38 15.53 5.82
N ARG A 72 -18.58 15.89 4.82
CA ARG A 72 -19.08 16.52 3.59
C ARG A 72 -19.94 15.54 2.79
N VAL A 73 -19.50 14.31 2.58
CA VAL A 73 -20.21 13.28 1.84
C VAL A 73 -21.60 12.99 2.45
N ILE A 74 -21.67 12.84 3.77
CA ILE A 74 -22.96 12.66 4.48
C ILE A 74 -23.87 13.87 4.29
N ARG A 75 -23.35 15.10 4.46
CA ARG A 75 -24.15 16.33 4.30
C ARG A 75 -24.68 16.48 2.88
N GLU A 76 -23.91 16.09 1.87
CA GLU A 76 -24.24 16.25 0.46
C GLU A 76 -25.00 15.04 -0.12
N GLY A 77 -25.17 13.96 0.65
CA GLY A 77 -25.80 12.70 0.19
C GLY A 77 -24.98 11.98 -0.89
N LYS A 78 -23.66 12.13 -0.89
CA LYS A 78 -22.74 11.51 -1.85
C LYS A 78 -22.22 10.15 -1.35
N THR A 79 -23.13 9.32 -0.87
CA THR A 79 -22.82 7.98 -0.31
C THR A 79 -23.00 6.85 -1.32
N GLY A 80 -23.72 7.10 -2.42
CA GLY A 80 -23.85 6.16 -3.52
C GLY A 80 -22.63 6.18 -4.43
N THR A 81 -22.15 5.01 -4.80
CA THR A 81 -21.14 4.83 -5.84
C THR A 81 -21.73 4.02 -7.01
N GLY A 82 -20.98 3.84 -8.10
CA GLY A 82 -21.43 3.01 -9.22
C GLY A 82 -21.86 1.60 -8.79
N ASP A 83 -22.51 0.89 -9.70
CA ASP A 83 -23.17 -0.40 -9.43
C ASP A 83 -22.19 -1.53 -9.02
N GLN A 84 -20.89 -1.33 -9.19
CA GLN A 84 -19.85 -2.33 -8.93
C GLN A 84 -18.91 -1.91 -7.78
N PRO A 85 -18.58 -2.80 -6.83
CA PRO A 85 -17.48 -2.58 -5.88
C PRO A 85 -16.14 -2.36 -6.61
N GLY A 86 -15.23 -1.58 -6.01
CA GLY A 86 -13.94 -1.25 -6.61
C GLY A 86 -14.01 -0.14 -7.68
N GLN A 87 -15.17 0.48 -7.85
CA GLN A 87 -15.38 1.62 -8.76
C GLN A 87 -15.77 2.87 -7.97
N ALA A 88 -14.86 3.34 -7.13
CA ALA A 88 -15.04 4.59 -6.40
C ALA A 88 -15.26 5.76 -7.37
N LYS A 89 -16.06 6.74 -6.96
CA LYS A 89 -16.36 7.94 -7.76
C LYS A 89 -15.76 9.19 -7.13
N PRO A 90 -15.33 10.17 -7.95
CA PRO A 90 -14.85 11.43 -7.43
C PRO A 90 -15.82 12.09 -6.45
N GLY A 91 -15.31 12.43 -5.26
CA GLY A 91 -16.07 13.11 -4.23
C GLY A 91 -17.15 12.29 -3.53
N HIS A 92 -17.14 10.95 -3.62
CA HIS A 92 -18.09 10.04 -2.98
C HIS A 92 -17.38 9.08 -2.02
N ILE A 93 -18.13 8.57 -1.03
CA ILE A 93 -17.75 7.42 -0.21
C ILE A 93 -18.91 6.44 -0.21
N ARG A 94 -18.65 5.18 -0.60
CA ARG A 94 -19.66 4.14 -0.73
C ARG A 94 -20.36 3.86 0.61
N ASP A 95 -21.67 3.77 0.57
CA ASP A 95 -22.56 3.21 1.62
C ASP A 95 -22.33 3.80 3.05
N LEU A 96 -21.68 4.97 3.14
CA LEU A 96 -21.33 5.58 4.42
C LEU A 96 -22.57 5.94 5.28
N ASP A 97 -23.70 6.21 4.64
CA ASP A 97 -24.99 6.49 5.30
C ASP A 97 -25.71 5.26 5.84
N GLN A 98 -25.31 4.06 5.44
CA GLN A 98 -25.83 2.80 5.97
C GLN A 98 -25.29 2.49 7.37
N TYR A 99 -24.21 3.16 7.77
CA TYR A 99 -23.56 2.95 9.07
C TYR A 99 -23.95 4.07 10.06
N SER A 100 -24.17 3.70 11.33
CA SER A 100 -24.53 4.64 12.37
C SER A 100 -23.49 5.73 12.59
N ALA A 101 -23.86 6.85 13.21
CA ALA A 101 -22.92 7.89 13.57
C ALA A 101 -21.82 7.38 14.51
N GLU A 102 -22.15 6.44 15.39
CA GLU A 102 -21.19 5.80 16.29
C GLU A 102 -20.14 4.99 15.52
N VAL A 103 -20.57 4.13 14.59
CA VAL A 103 -19.65 3.35 13.72
C VAL A 103 -18.74 4.27 12.93
N ARG A 104 -19.28 5.33 12.32
CA ARG A 104 -18.46 6.30 11.59
C ARG A 104 -17.44 7.00 12.47
N GLN A 105 -17.80 7.31 13.73
CA GLN A 105 -16.92 7.97 14.69
C GLN A 105 -15.85 7.03 15.24
N LYS A 106 -16.25 5.82 15.64
CA LYS A 106 -15.35 4.85 16.30
C LYS A 106 -14.59 3.96 15.33
N LYS A 107 -15.02 3.88 14.07
CA LYS A 107 -14.51 2.96 13.05
C LYS A 107 -14.69 1.51 13.50
N VAL A 108 -13.64 0.92 14.05
CA VAL A 108 -13.66 -0.42 14.64
C VAL A 108 -13.44 -0.41 16.15
N ASP A 109 -13.52 0.76 16.78
CA ASP A 109 -13.26 0.97 18.21
C ASP A 109 -11.86 0.47 18.65
N PHE A 110 -10.85 0.72 17.81
CA PHE A 110 -9.46 0.34 18.10
C PHE A 110 -8.97 1.01 19.39
N ASP A 111 -9.32 2.28 19.58
CA ASP A 111 -8.91 3.06 20.76
C ASP A 111 -9.30 2.39 22.10
N GLY A 112 -10.42 1.66 22.12
CA GLY A 112 -10.91 0.96 23.30
C GLY A 112 -10.49 -0.52 23.39
N ARG A 113 -9.90 -1.11 22.32
CA ARG A 113 -9.76 -2.58 22.20
C ARG A 113 -8.40 -3.08 21.76
N TYR A 114 -7.46 -2.21 21.43
CA TYR A 114 -6.14 -2.62 20.89
C TYR A 114 -5.40 -3.62 21.80
N ALA A 115 -5.59 -3.54 23.12
CA ALA A 115 -4.91 -4.44 24.04
C ALA A 115 -5.41 -5.89 23.89
N ASP A 116 -6.73 -6.09 23.83
CA ASP A 116 -7.36 -7.39 23.60
C ASP A 116 -7.05 -7.90 22.17
N ASP A 117 -7.04 -6.99 21.20
CA ASP A 117 -6.69 -7.29 19.81
C ASP A 117 -5.25 -7.83 19.71
N PHE A 118 -4.30 -7.25 20.44
CA PHE A 118 -2.90 -7.70 20.45
C PHE A 118 -2.70 -9.05 21.15
N GLU A 119 -3.45 -9.33 22.22
CA GLU A 119 -3.44 -10.65 22.85
C GLU A 119 -3.88 -11.73 21.85
N GLN A 120 -4.98 -11.51 21.13
CA GLN A 120 -5.46 -12.44 20.11
C GLN A 120 -4.46 -12.66 18.98
N LEU A 121 -3.76 -11.63 18.53
CA LEU A 121 -2.73 -11.75 17.50
C LEU A 121 -1.51 -12.57 17.99
N ALA A 122 -1.09 -12.35 19.23
CA ALA A 122 -0.01 -13.12 19.84
C ALA A 122 -0.38 -14.60 19.97
N GLU A 123 -1.62 -14.95 20.32
CA GLU A 123 -2.13 -16.32 20.36
C GLU A 123 -2.07 -17.02 19.00
N LEU A 124 -2.24 -16.28 17.89
CA LEU A 124 -2.06 -16.81 16.54
C LEU A 124 -0.59 -17.04 16.17
N GLY A 125 0.36 -16.53 16.97
CA GLY A 125 1.79 -16.64 16.76
C GLY A 125 2.42 -15.51 15.95
N LEU A 126 1.72 -14.41 15.75
CA LEU A 126 2.30 -13.21 15.15
C LEU A 126 3.35 -12.61 16.10
N ASN A 127 4.36 -11.96 15.53
CA ASN A 127 5.46 -11.32 16.25
C ASN A 127 5.65 -9.85 15.88
N SER A 128 4.82 -9.31 14.99
CA SER A 128 4.93 -7.93 14.49
C SER A 128 3.56 -7.33 14.24
N TYR A 129 3.46 -6.01 14.39
CA TYR A 129 2.23 -5.26 14.11
C TYR A 129 2.54 -3.96 13.39
N ARG A 130 1.98 -3.78 12.18
CA ARG A 130 2.16 -2.55 11.41
C ARG A 130 0.95 -1.64 11.54
N PHE A 131 1.18 -0.39 11.92
CA PHE A 131 0.15 0.64 12.01
C PHE A 131 0.70 2.02 11.62
N SER A 132 -0.18 2.92 11.24
CA SER A 132 0.21 4.30 10.99
C SER A 132 -0.15 5.20 12.17
N LEU A 133 0.56 6.31 12.30
CA LEU A 133 0.21 7.38 13.25
C LEU A 133 -0.75 8.36 12.56
N SER A 134 -1.76 8.83 13.29
CA SER A 134 -2.58 9.95 12.86
C SER A 134 -1.86 11.27 13.15
N TRP A 135 -1.34 11.91 12.10
CA TRP A 135 -0.79 13.25 12.23
C TRP A 135 -1.82 14.24 12.81
N ALA A 136 -3.09 14.08 12.43
CA ALA A 136 -4.19 14.89 12.95
C ALA A 136 -4.47 14.70 14.45
N ARG A 137 -4.21 13.50 15.00
CA ARG A 137 -4.29 13.24 16.46
C ARG A 137 -3.18 13.95 17.21
N LEU A 138 -1.96 13.93 16.67
CA LEU A 138 -0.80 14.51 17.32
C LEU A 138 -0.71 16.03 17.16
N PHE A 139 -1.19 16.56 16.04
CA PHE A 139 -1.21 18.01 15.74
C PHE A 139 -2.58 18.45 15.22
N PRO A 140 -3.62 18.47 16.06
CA PRO A 140 -4.98 18.83 15.64
C PRO A 140 -5.14 20.28 15.21
N ARG A 141 -4.17 21.18 15.48
CA ARG A 141 -4.18 22.60 15.08
C ARG A 141 -2.82 23.03 14.52
N ALA A 142 -2.83 23.97 13.57
CA ALA A 142 -1.63 24.47 12.90
C ALA A 142 -0.65 25.21 13.82
N ASP A 143 -1.17 25.90 14.85
CA ASP A 143 -0.41 26.75 15.77
C ASP A 143 0.37 25.97 16.86
N MET A 144 0.21 24.66 16.93
CA MET A 144 0.88 23.83 17.94
C MET A 144 2.38 23.71 17.63
N THR A 145 3.20 24.00 18.62
CA THR A 145 4.66 23.74 18.59
C THR A 145 5.01 22.33 19.03
N ASP A 146 4.27 21.84 20.01
CA ASP A 146 4.40 20.51 20.60
C ASP A 146 3.16 19.66 20.25
N PRO A 147 3.28 18.33 20.15
CA PRO A 147 2.16 17.47 19.87
C PRO A 147 1.17 17.44 21.04
N ASP A 148 -0.06 17.08 20.73
CA ASP A 148 -1.12 16.87 21.72
C ASP A 148 -0.69 15.78 22.73
N PRO A 149 -0.70 16.09 24.05
CA PRO A 149 -0.22 15.16 25.06
C PRO A 149 -1.10 13.90 25.17
N ASP A 150 -2.41 13.99 24.93
CA ASP A 150 -3.30 12.84 24.96
C ASP A 150 -3.05 11.94 23.73
N GLY A 151 -2.77 12.55 22.57
CA GLY A 151 -2.36 11.81 21.37
C GLY A 151 -1.03 11.08 21.56
N VAL A 152 -0.05 11.70 22.22
CA VAL A 152 1.22 11.06 22.55
C VAL A 152 1.03 9.92 23.55
N ALA A 153 0.23 10.13 24.59
CA ALA A 153 -0.08 9.10 25.59
C ALA A 153 -0.74 7.88 24.94
N PHE A 154 -1.74 8.10 24.07
CA PHE A 154 -2.41 7.04 23.34
C PHE A 154 -1.43 6.17 22.56
N TYR A 155 -0.54 6.75 21.75
CA TYR A 155 0.42 5.95 20.99
C TYR A 155 1.49 5.28 21.84
N ARG A 156 1.89 5.86 22.98
CA ARG A 156 2.75 5.18 23.95
C ARG A 156 2.08 3.93 24.52
N ASP A 157 0.81 4.02 24.85
CA ASP A 157 0.05 2.91 25.38
C ASP A 157 -0.15 1.81 24.33
N VAL A 158 -0.46 2.18 23.08
CA VAL A 158 -0.54 1.23 21.94
C VAL A 158 0.79 0.50 21.72
N ILE A 159 1.91 1.23 21.66
CA ILE A 159 3.24 0.65 21.48
C ILE A 159 3.60 -0.27 22.65
N ALA A 160 3.35 0.18 23.88
CA ALA A 160 3.63 -0.61 25.08
C ALA A 160 2.80 -1.90 25.11
N ALA A 161 1.51 -1.84 24.75
CA ALA A 161 0.63 -3.00 24.68
C ALA A 161 1.07 -3.99 23.58
N ALA A 162 1.47 -3.51 22.40
CA ALA A 162 2.01 -4.37 21.33
C ALA A 162 3.26 -5.11 21.83
N LYS A 163 4.24 -4.40 22.40
CA LYS A 163 5.49 -4.98 22.93
C LYS A 163 5.23 -5.94 24.09
N ALA A 164 4.26 -5.64 24.98
CA ALA A 164 3.89 -6.54 26.08
C ALA A 164 3.36 -7.90 25.60
N ASN A 165 2.77 -7.91 24.40
CA ASN A 165 2.29 -9.12 23.73
C ASN A 165 3.31 -9.73 22.76
N GLY A 166 4.56 -9.25 22.75
CA GLY A 166 5.63 -9.78 21.88
C GLY A 166 5.50 -9.35 20.42
N LEU A 167 4.71 -8.32 20.13
CA LEU A 167 4.54 -7.77 18.79
C LEU A 167 5.51 -6.59 18.58
N GLU A 168 6.45 -6.70 17.65
CA GLU A 168 7.33 -5.60 17.29
C GLU A 168 6.57 -4.53 16.48
N PRO A 169 6.60 -3.27 16.91
CA PRO A 169 5.92 -2.19 16.21
C PRO A 169 6.62 -1.81 14.91
N HIS A 170 5.90 -1.87 13.77
CA HIS A 170 6.28 -1.29 12.49
C HIS A 170 5.41 -0.05 12.23
N VAL A 171 6.00 1.14 12.28
CA VAL A 171 5.24 2.39 12.34
C VAL A 171 5.35 3.19 11.05
N SER A 172 4.19 3.51 10.47
CA SER A 172 4.09 4.39 9.30
C SER A 172 3.76 5.82 9.73
N LEU A 173 4.53 6.80 9.21
CA LEU A 173 4.34 8.22 9.54
C LEU A 173 3.19 8.85 8.76
N PHE A 174 2.99 8.45 7.49
CA PHE A 174 1.94 8.95 6.62
C PHE A 174 1.24 7.80 5.89
N HIS A 175 -0.09 7.77 6.03
CA HIS A 175 -0.93 6.79 5.34
C HIS A 175 -2.22 7.49 4.86
N PHE A 176 -2.09 8.30 3.79
CA PHE A 176 -3.14 9.04 3.06
C PHE A 176 -3.93 10.09 3.84
N SER A 177 -3.64 10.29 5.12
CA SER A 177 -4.40 11.22 5.95
C SER A 177 -3.49 12.30 6.54
N THR A 178 -3.97 13.54 6.48
CA THR A 178 -3.31 14.72 7.03
C THR A 178 -4.28 15.49 7.94
N PRO A 179 -3.79 16.39 8.82
CA PRO A 179 -4.68 17.29 9.55
C PRO A 179 -5.53 18.14 8.63
N GLU A 180 -6.81 18.38 8.97
CA GLU A 180 -7.72 19.23 8.20
C GLU A 180 -7.14 20.63 7.92
N TRP A 181 -6.46 21.24 8.91
CA TRP A 181 -5.81 22.55 8.77
C TRP A 181 -4.67 22.57 7.75
N PHE A 182 -4.07 21.43 7.40
CA PHE A 182 -3.00 21.35 6.40
C PHE A 182 -3.50 21.73 5.00
N TRP A 183 -4.81 21.64 4.76
CA TRP A 183 -5.48 22.00 3.52
C TRP A 183 -6.01 23.44 3.47
N GLU A 184 -5.79 24.22 4.53
CA GLU A 184 -6.06 25.67 4.48
C GLU A 184 -5.11 26.32 3.49
N GLU A 185 -5.67 27.22 2.68
CA GLU A 185 -4.90 27.91 1.63
C GLU A 185 -3.88 28.89 2.24
N GLN A 186 -2.67 28.81 1.74
CA GLN A 186 -1.61 29.76 2.02
C GLN A 186 -0.94 30.17 0.71
N ASP A 187 -0.91 31.46 0.41
CA ASP A 187 -0.31 32.01 -0.82
C ASP A 187 -0.80 31.33 -2.12
N GLY A 188 -2.11 30.95 -2.15
CA GLY A 188 -2.73 30.26 -3.27
C GLY A 188 -2.43 28.76 -3.36
N GLN A 189 -1.74 28.17 -2.38
CA GLN A 189 -1.35 26.77 -2.35
C GLN A 189 -1.91 26.06 -1.12
N ARG A 190 -2.08 24.72 -1.21
CA ARG A 190 -2.69 23.88 -0.16
C ARG A 190 -1.88 22.59 0.04
N GLY A 191 -2.02 21.99 1.21
CA GLY A 191 -1.46 20.67 1.50
C GLY A 191 0.04 20.60 1.21
N TRP A 192 0.46 19.62 0.49
CA TRP A 192 1.88 19.40 0.18
C TRP A 192 2.52 20.45 -0.71
N GLU A 193 1.74 21.28 -1.40
CA GLU A 193 2.26 22.36 -2.26
C GLU A 193 2.48 23.68 -1.50
N ARG A 194 2.04 23.77 -0.25
CA ARG A 194 2.29 24.95 0.59
C ARG A 194 3.78 25.19 0.79
N PRO A 195 4.23 26.44 0.82
CA PRO A 195 5.64 26.79 1.06
C PRO A 195 6.17 26.27 2.38
N ASP A 196 5.31 26.11 3.41
CA ASP A 196 5.65 25.65 4.75
C ASP A 196 5.35 24.16 4.99
N ALA A 197 4.92 23.42 3.98
CA ALA A 197 4.51 22.01 4.11
C ALA A 197 5.59 21.16 4.76
N LEU A 198 6.83 21.23 4.27
CA LEU A 198 7.95 20.48 4.85
C LEU A 198 8.29 20.93 6.27
N SER A 199 8.10 22.20 6.61
CA SER A 199 8.32 22.69 7.97
C SER A 199 7.35 22.04 8.97
N HIS A 200 6.08 21.91 8.59
CA HIS A 200 5.07 21.23 9.39
C HIS A 200 5.33 19.72 9.48
N TRP A 201 5.68 19.09 8.36
CA TRP A 201 6.06 17.69 8.30
C TRP A 201 7.25 17.38 9.20
N ASN A 202 8.34 18.14 9.05
CA ASN A 202 9.57 17.94 9.82
C ASN A 202 9.34 18.13 11.32
N ARG A 203 8.48 19.09 11.72
CA ARG A 203 8.05 19.26 13.13
C ARG A 203 7.34 18.02 13.66
N TYR A 204 6.40 17.47 12.89
CA TYR A 204 5.69 16.25 13.24
C TYR A 204 6.66 15.07 13.39
N VAL A 205 7.48 14.81 12.37
CA VAL A 205 8.45 13.70 12.38
C VAL A 205 9.42 13.82 13.56
N LYS A 206 9.94 15.02 13.84
CA LYS A 206 10.85 15.26 14.95
C LYS A 206 10.18 14.98 16.30
N ALA A 207 8.95 15.44 16.50
CA ALA A 207 8.21 15.17 17.72
C ALA A 207 7.97 13.67 17.94
N VAL A 208 7.54 12.97 16.89
CA VAL A 208 7.32 11.53 16.90
C VAL A 208 8.61 10.76 17.19
N SER A 209 9.70 11.08 16.48
CA SER A 209 11.01 10.46 16.68
C SER A 209 11.52 10.61 18.13
N THR A 210 11.38 11.80 18.69
CA THR A 210 11.82 12.07 20.05
C THR A 210 10.96 11.41 21.13
N LEU A 211 9.63 11.40 20.95
CA LEU A 211 8.70 11.00 22.01
C LEU A 211 8.28 9.53 21.95
N LEU A 212 8.26 8.93 20.76
CA LEU A 212 7.86 7.54 20.52
C LEU A 212 9.01 6.68 20.00
N GLY A 213 9.98 7.31 19.31
CA GLY A 213 11.11 6.64 18.67
C GLY A 213 11.95 5.72 19.56
N PRO A 214 12.16 5.98 20.87
CA PRO A 214 12.86 5.05 21.73
C PRO A 214 12.32 3.62 21.74
N ASP A 215 11.05 3.44 21.44
CA ASP A 215 10.36 2.16 21.46
C ASP A 215 10.07 1.56 20.06
N ILE A 216 10.56 2.20 18.99
CA ILE A 216 10.28 1.81 17.60
C ILE A 216 11.59 1.62 16.85
N SER A 217 11.75 0.43 16.25
CA SER A 217 12.93 0.08 15.44
C SER A 217 12.64 0.10 13.92
N HIS A 218 11.37 0.02 13.51
CA HIS A 218 10.97 -0.10 12.10
C HIS A 218 10.04 1.03 11.68
N TRP A 219 10.48 1.82 10.71
CA TRP A 219 9.76 3.00 10.24
C TRP A 219 9.44 2.94 8.75
N CYS A 220 8.19 3.22 8.40
CA CYS A 220 7.76 3.54 7.05
C CYS A 220 7.43 5.03 6.99
N THR A 221 8.11 5.79 6.15
CA THR A 221 7.90 7.24 6.08
C THR A 221 6.59 7.59 5.38
N LEU A 222 6.39 7.00 4.19
CA LEU A 222 5.21 7.21 3.34
C LEU A 222 4.64 5.87 2.91
N ASN A 223 3.33 5.69 3.09
CA ASN A 223 2.60 4.61 2.48
C ASN A 223 2.11 5.02 1.10
N GLU A 224 2.52 4.29 0.06
CA GLU A 224 2.01 4.34 -1.31
C GLU A 224 1.86 5.76 -1.89
N PRO A 225 2.92 6.56 -1.97
CA PRO A 225 2.81 7.94 -2.44
C PRO A 225 2.17 8.06 -3.82
N MET A 226 2.34 7.09 -4.74
CA MET A 226 1.71 7.15 -6.06
C MET A 226 0.21 6.87 -6.03
N VAL A 227 -0.28 6.01 -5.11
CA VAL A 227 -1.73 5.84 -4.89
C VAL A 227 -2.35 7.13 -4.36
N TYR A 228 -1.72 7.74 -3.35
CA TYR A 228 -2.19 9.00 -2.81
C TYR A 228 -2.27 10.10 -3.88
N VAL A 229 -1.24 10.20 -4.74
CA VAL A 229 -1.22 11.20 -5.81
C VAL A 229 -2.25 10.88 -6.91
N LEU A 230 -2.35 9.62 -7.35
CA LEU A 230 -3.31 9.21 -8.37
C LEU A 230 -4.75 9.48 -7.91
N TRP A 231 -5.12 8.91 -6.75
CA TRP A 231 -6.50 9.02 -6.26
C TRP A 231 -6.86 10.40 -5.73
N GLY A 232 -5.89 11.14 -5.20
CA GLY A 232 -6.12 12.45 -4.61
C GLY A 232 -6.10 13.61 -5.60
N TYR A 233 -5.16 13.58 -6.57
CA TYR A 233 -4.89 14.71 -7.44
C TYR A 233 -5.32 14.51 -8.89
N ILE A 234 -5.44 13.27 -9.37
CA ILE A 234 -5.87 12.98 -10.75
C ILE A 234 -7.32 12.52 -10.75
N GLU A 235 -7.66 11.48 -9.97
CA GLU A 235 -9.00 10.90 -9.99
C GLU A 235 -10.01 11.65 -9.10
N GLY A 236 -9.55 12.42 -8.12
CA GLY A 236 -10.41 13.18 -7.20
C GLY A 236 -11.26 12.30 -6.28
N ILE A 237 -10.78 11.10 -5.96
CA ILE A 237 -11.46 10.12 -5.10
C ILE A 237 -11.06 10.27 -3.65
N PHE A 238 -9.76 10.49 -3.39
CA PHE A 238 -9.22 10.75 -2.06
C PHE A 238 -9.07 12.27 -1.82
N PRO A 239 -9.03 12.77 -0.58
CA PRO A 239 -8.52 14.10 -0.31
C PRO A 239 -7.14 14.29 -0.96
N PRO A 240 -6.88 15.41 -1.66
CA PRO A 240 -7.61 16.68 -1.72
C PRO A 240 -8.78 16.74 -2.69
N LEU A 241 -9.14 15.66 -3.39
CA LEU A 241 -10.27 15.57 -4.31
C LEU A 241 -10.09 16.46 -5.56
N GLU A 242 -8.88 16.59 -6.02
CA GLU A 242 -8.53 17.32 -7.23
C GLU A 242 -8.63 16.43 -8.47
N GLN A 243 -8.88 17.04 -9.62
CA GLN A 243 -8.92 16.36 -10.92
C GLN A 243 -8.01 17.11 -11.88
N ARG A 244 -6.70 16.83 -11.80
CA ARG A 244 -5.67 17.41 -12.67
C ARG A 244 -5.61 16.67 -14.00
N ALA A 245 -5.08 17.30 -15.03
CA ALA A 245 -5.14 16.79 -16.38
C ALA A 245 -4.24 15.55 -16.64
N GLY A 246 -3.30 15.25 -15.73
CA GLY A 246 -2.48 14.06 -15.87
C GLY A 246 -1.12 14.14 -15.16
N PRO A 247 -0.23 13.17 -15.46
CA PRO A 247 1.04 12.99 -14.76
C PRO A 247 1.93 14.24 -14.66
N PRO A 248 2.11 15.09 -15.71
CA PRO A 248 2.95 16.28 -15.59
C PRO A 248 2.50 17.27 -14.51
N ASP A 249 1.18 17.34 -14.26
CA ASP A 249 0.61 18.30 -13.31
C ASP A 249 0.77 17.85 -11.85
N VAL A 250 1.08 16.58 -11.63
CA VAL A 250 1.25 16.00 -10.29
C VAL A 250 2.70 15.66 -9.95
N ALA A 251 3.60 15.67 -10.92
CA ALA A 251 5.02 15.40 -10.70
C ALA A 251 5.67 16.30 -9.62
N PRO A 252 5.33 17.60 -9.50
CA PRO A 252 5.81 18.44 -8.40
C PRO A 252 5.36 17.95 -7.01
N VAL A 253 4.15 17.40 -6.90
CA VAL A 253 3.62 16.85 -5.63
C VAL A 253 4.40 15.59 -5.25
N VAL A 254 4.68 14.69 -6.19
CA VAL A 254 5.52 13.51 -5.96
C VAL A 254 6.92 13.94 -5.51
N ALA A 255 7.52 14.92 -6.19
CA ALA A 255 8.82 15.45 -5.80
C ALA A 255 8.82 16.03 -4.37
N GLN A 256 7.72 16.64 -3.94
CA GLN A 256 7.57 17.17 -2.58
C GLN A 256 7.43 16.05 -1.54
N LEU A 257 6.68 15.00 -1.85
CA LEU A 257 6.60 13.80 -1.01
C LEU A 257 7.96 13.12 -0.86
N LEU A 258 8.75 13.05 -1.93
CA LEU A 258 10.11 12.51 -1.86
C LEU A 258 11.06 13.37 -1.01
N ARG A 259 10.90 14.71 -1.01
CA ARG A 259 11.60 15.59 -0.06
C ARG A 259 11.17 15.31 1.38
N ALA A 260 9.87 15.13 1.61
CA ALA A 260 9.36 14.77 2.92
C ALA A 260 9.90 13.42 3.42
N HIS A 261 10.03 12.44 2.52
CA HIS A 261 10.68 11.16 2.81
C HIS A 261 12.15 11.34 3.22
N ALA A 262 12.92 12.07 2.40
CA ALA A 262 14.33 12.30 2.66
C ALA A 262 14.58 13.02 4.00
N ASP A 263 13.75 14.00 4.32
CA ASP A 263 13.84 14.73 5.59
C ASP A 263 13.49 13.80 6.76
N ALA A 264 12.42 13.01 6.64
CA ALA A 264 12.02 12.05 7.68
C ALA A 264 13.10 11.00 7.93
N TYR A 265 13.70 10.43 6.88
CA TYR A 265 14.80 9.47 6.98
C TYR A 265 15.95 10.05 7.80
N LYS A 266 16.40 11.27 7.47
CA LYS A 266 17.50 11.94 8.18
C LYS A 266 17.17 12.25 9.63
N ILE A 267 15.94 12.74 9.91
CA ILE A 267 15.50 13.09 11.26
C ILE A 267 15.49 11.83 12.13
N LEU A 268 14.88 10.75 11.65
CA LEU A 268 14.77 9.48 12.37
C LEU A 268 16.15 8.89 12.69
N HIS A 269 17.02 8.77 11.69
CA HIS A 269 18.37 8.23 11.89
C HIS A 269 19.25 9.11 12.81
N ALA A 270 19.19 10.44 12.67
CA ALA A 270 19.96 11.34 13.53
C ALA A 270 19.51 11.25 15.00
N ASP A 271 18.21 11.15 15.23
CA ASP A 271 17.65 11.05 16.57
C ASP A 271 17.93 9.67 17.19
N ALA A 272 17.79 8.57 16.43
CA ALA A 272 18.16 7.23 16.87
C ALA A 272 19.65 7.11 17.19
N ALA A 273 20.52 7.65 16.34
CA ALA A 273 21.96 7.69 16.59
C ALA A 273 22.33 8.44 17.87
N SER A 274 21.59 9.48 18.24
CA SER A 274 21.79 10.21 19.50
C SER A 274 21.52 9.37 20.76
N ARG A 275 20.84 8.22 20.60
CA ARG A 275 20.47 7.25 21.63
C ARG A 275 21.18 5.90 21.49
N ASP A 276 22.16 5.78 20.58
CA ASP A 276 22.82 4.51 20.21
C ASP A 276 21.80 3.42 19.79
N GLN A 277 20.67 3.82 19.19
CA GLN A 277 19.61 2.93 18.72
C GLN A 277 19.81 2.60 17.23
N THR A 278 19.70 1.33 16.88
CA THR A 278 19.62 0.88 15.48
C THR A 278 18.17 0.86 15.04
N ILE A 279 17.89 1.47 13.90
CA ILE A 279 16.55 1.49 13.28
C ILE A 279 16.65 1.15 11.79
N THR A 280 15.54 0.78 11.19
CA THR A 280 15.38 0.67 9.74
C THR A 280 14.29 1.63 9.26
N VAL A 281 14.56 2.37 8.19
CA VAL A 281 13.67 3.37 7.62
C VAL A 281 13.55 3.14 6.12
N GLY A 282 12.32 3.08 5.63
CA GLY A 282 12.01 3.01 4.20
C GLY A 282 10.68 3.67 3.89
N LEU A 283 10.22 3.53 2.67
CA LEU A 283 8.82 3.77 2.28
C LEU A 283 8.26 2.52 1.63
N THR A 284 6.96 2.47 1.47
CA THR A 284 6.32 1.38 0.73
C THR A 284 5.54 1.91 -0.47
N GLN A 285 5.54 1.13 -1.55
CA GLN A 285 4.80 1.42 -2.77
C GLN A 285 3.74 0.35 -3.02
N HIS A 286 2.59 0.78 -3.50
CA HIS A 286 1.61 -0.13 -4.07
C HIS A 286 2.17 -0.76 -5.33
N THR A 287 2.11 -2.06 -5.38
CA THR A 287 2.59 -2.82 -6.52
C THR A 287 1.53 -3.76 -7.06
N ARG A 288 1.53 -3.93 -8.36
CA ARG A 288 0.75 -4.91 -9.10
C ARG A 288 1.54 -5.38 -10.30
N ALA A 289 1.25 -6.57 -10.78
CA ALA A 289 1.70 -6.93 -12.11
C ALA A 289 0.84 -6.17 -13.13
N PHE A 290 1.47 -5.34 -13.95
CA PHE A 290 0.79 -4.70 -15.08
C PHE A 290 1.00 -5.56 -16.32
N GLU A 291 -0.06 -6.24 -16.74
CA GLU A 291 -0.03 -7.17 -17.87
C GLU A 291 -0.68 -6.54 -19.11
N PRO A 292 -0.20 -6.80 -20.33
CA PRO A 292 -0.86 -6.31 -21.53
C PRO A 292 -2.23 -6.97 -21.69
N TRP A 293 -3.29 -6.17 -21.95
CA TRP A 293 -4.62 -6.71 -22.22
C TRP A 293 -4.63 -7.69 -23.41
N ARG A 294 -3.90 -7.31 -24.46
CA ARG A 294 -3.68 -8.16 -25.65
C ARG A 294 -2.22 -8.57 -25.70
N ASN A 295 -1.91 -9.77 -25.24
CA ASN A 295 -0.53 -10.29 -25.18
C ASN A 295 0.23 -10.25 -26.51
N TRP A 296 -0.47 -10.32 -27.63
CA TRP A 296 0.10 -10.23 -28.98
C TRP A 296 0.30 -8.79 -29.47
N HIS A 297 -0.27 -7.78 -28.78
CA HIS A 297 -0.27 -6.40 -29.24
C HIS A 297 0.94 -5.63 -28.70
N PRO A 298 1.89 -5.18 -29.56
CA PRO A 298 3.14 -4.58 -29.07
C PRO A 298 2.93 -3.32 -28.24
N LEU A 299 1.91 -2.50 -28.57
CA LEU A 299 1.65 -1.26 -27.85
C LEU A 299 1.01 -1.51 -26.48
N ASP A 300 0.21 -2.56 -26.30
CA ASP A 300 -0.29 -2.91 -24.98
C ASP A 300 0.85 -3.33 -24.07
N ARG A 301 1.82 -4.10 -24.58
CA ARG A 301 3.03 -4.49 -23.85
C ARG A 301 3.86 -3.28 -23.44
N LEU A 302 4.16 -2.41 -24.39
CA LEU A 302 4.94 -1.19 -24.12
C LEU A 302 4.24 -0.28 -23.12
N THR A 303 2.91 -0.16 -23.24
CA THR A 303 2.12 0.66 -22.32
C THR A 303 2.09 0.06 -20.92
N ALA A 304 1.96 -1.26 -20.78
CA ALA A 304 2.02 -1.94 -19.49
C ALA A 304 3.37 -1.71 -18.78
N GLU A 305 4.49 -1.82 -19.52
CA GLU A 305 5.83 -1.52 -19.00
C GLU A 305 5.95 -0.05 -18.54
N PHE A 306 5.42 0.89 -19.32
CA PHE A 306 5.45 2.31 -18.93
C PHE A 306 4.62 2.62 -17.70
N VAL A 307 3.44 2.00 -17.59
CA VAL A 307 2.58 2.16 -16.39
C VAL A 307 3.28 1.56 -15.17
N GLN A 308 3.86 0.37 -15.29
CA GLN A 308 4.60 -0.26 -14.21
C GLN A 308 5.78 0.60 -13.75
N GLN A 309 6.59 1.12 -14.70
CA GLN A 309 7.72 1.98 -14.40
C GLN A 309 7.27 3.26 -13.67
N ALA A 310 6.30 3.99 -14.23
CA ALA A 310 5.84 5.25 -13.68
C ALA A 310 5.15 5.10 -12.31
N PHE A 311 4.38 4.04 -12.14
CA PHE A 311 3.58 3.83 -10.93
C PHE A 311 4.36 3.20 -9.79
N ILE A 312 5.30 2.30 -10.10
CA ILE A 312 6.06 1.56 -9.07
C ILE A 312 7.48 2.10 -8.94
N TRP A 313 8.24 2.10 -10.04
CA TRP A 313 9.69 2.19 -9.97
C TRP A 313 10.25 3.61 -9.98
N ASP A 314 9.58 4.59 -10.58
CA ASP A 314 10.07 5.99 -10.62
C ASP A 314 10.36 6.56 -9.22
N VAL A 315 9.59 6.15 -8.20
CA VAL A 315 9.78 6.56 -6.81
C VAL A 315 11.04 5.94 -6.21
N PHE A 316 11.22 4.62 -6.37
CA PHE A 316 12.40 3.93 -5.85
C PHE A 316 13.68 4.30 -6.62
N ASP A 317 13.60 4.43 -7.95
CA ASP A 317 14.73 4.90 -8.78
C ASP A 317 15.16 6.32 -8.38
N ALA A 318 14.21 7.18 -7.98
CA ALA A 318 14.52 8.49 -7.45
C ALA A 318 15.27 8.44 -6.11
N ILE A 319 14.87 7.52 -5.20
CA ILE A 319 15.54 7.34 -3.92
C ILE A 319 16.96 6.81 -4.12
N GLU A 320 17.19 5.91 -5.05
CA GLU A 320 18.55 5.43 -5.34
C GLU A 320 19.43 6.50 -5.97
N SER A 321 18.90 7.25 -6.94
CA SER A 321 19.69 8.22 -7.72
C SER A 321 19.78 9.62 -7.10
N GLY A 322 18.84 10.00 -6.23
CA GLY A 322 18.67 11.37 -5.76
C GLY A 322 17.96 12.30 -6.75
N ARG A 323 17.47 11.74 -7.88
CA ARG A 323 16.82 12.50 -8.95
C ARG A 323 15.47 11.88 -9.30
N TYR A 324 14.39 12.63 -9.09
CA TYR A 324 13.08 12.23 -9.55
C TYR A 324 12.86 12.64 -11.00
N ALA A 325 12.58 11.68 -11.86
CA ALA A 325 12.16 11.87 -13.24
C ALA A 325 10.89 11.05 -13.46
N MET A 326 9.80 11.72 -13.84
CA MET A 326 8.54 11.03 -14.09
C MET A 326 8.51 10.46 -15.51
N THR A 327 8.36 9.15 -15.61
CA THR A 327 8.32 8.41 -16.88
C THR A 327 7.28 9.01 -17.86
N ASN A 328 7.64 9.10 -19.12
CA ASN A 328 6.85 9.71 -20.23
C ASN A 328 6.50 11.19 -20.06
N THR A 329 7.22 11.92 -19.24
CA THR A 329 7.10 13.38 -19.12
C THR A 329 8.45 14.06 -19.28
N ASP A 330 8.45 15.38 -19.47
CA ASP A 330 9.67 16.19 -19.44
C ASP A 330 10.06 16.62 -18.01
N PHE A 331 9.32 16.17 -17.00
CA PHE A 331 9.59 16.55 -15.61
C PHE A 331 10.73 15.75 -15.04
N ALA A 332 11.77 16.46 -14.59
CA ALA A 332 12.84 15.89 -13.80
C ALA A 332 13.41 16.94 -12.84
N THR A 333 13.75 16.52 -11.62
CA THR A 333 14.33 17.40 -10.60
C THR A 333 15.29 16.63 -9.70
N ASP A 334 16.40 17.24 -9.37
CA ASP A 334 17.29 16.72 -8.34
C ASP A 334 16.73 17.06 -6.95
N ILE A 335 16.78 16.12 -6.02
CA ILE A 335 16.30 16.28 -4.66
C ILE A 335 17.47 16.09 -3.71
N GLU A 336 17.90 17.19 -3.10
CA GLU A 336 19.05 17.21 -2.22
C GLU A 336 18.87 16.24 -1.04
N GLY A 337 19.84 15.32 -0.92
CA GLY A 337 19.90 14.35 0.17
C GLY A 337 18.84 13.25 0.12
N LEU A 338 18.22 13.01 -1.05
CA LEU A 338 17.33 11.87 -1.26
C LEU A 338 18.10 10.57 -1.56
N ALA A 339 19.26 10.67 -2.26
CA ALA A 339 20.01 9.49 -2.66
C ALA A 339 20.33 8.57 -1.47
N GLY A 340 19.94 7.29 -1.59
CA GLY A 340 20.21 6.25 -0.61
C GLY A 340 19.38 6.33 0.68
N THR A 341 18.30 7.08 0.71
CA THR A 341 17.46 7.25 1.92
C THR A 341 16.46 6.10 2.12
N GLN A 342 16.88 4.87 1.92
CA GLN A 342 16.10 3.69 2.28
C GLN A 342 17.00 2.56 2.78
N ASP A 343 16.63 1.93 3.89
CA ASP A 343 17.32 0.76 4.45
C ASP A 343 16.70 -0.54 3.91
N TYR A 344 15.44 -0.52 3.51
CA TYR A 344 14.69 -1.62 2.91
C TYR A 344 13.77 -1.10 1.80
N VAL A 345 13.35 -1.97 0.90
CA VAL A 345 12.29 -1.68 -0.10
C VAL A 345 10.96 -2.20 0.43
N GLY A 346 10.00 -1.29 0.65
CA GLY A 346 8.67 -1.67 1.10
C GLY A 346 7.73 -1.99 -0.09
N ILE A 347 7.09 -3.15 -0.04
CA ILE A 347 6.20 -3.64 -1.10
C ILE A 347 4.81 -3.91 -0.53
N ASN A 348 3.78 -3.31 -1.13
CA ASN A 348 2.38 -3.67 -0.96
C ASN A 348 1.89 -4.31 -2.25
N TYR A 349 1.39 -5.57 -2.22
CA TYR A 349 1.01 -6.29 -3.43
C TYR A 349 -0.41 -6.83 -3.36
N TYR A 350 -1.23 -6.56 -4.42
CA TYR A 350 -2.66 -6.91 -4.44
C TYR A 350 -3.13 -7.66 -5.71
N GLY A 351 -2.23 -8.12 -6.56
CA GLY A 351 -2.58 -8.88 -7.76
C GLY A 351 -2.16 -8.22 -9.06
N ARG A 352 -2.97 -8.30 -10.12
CA ARG A 352 -2.64 -7.71 -11.42
C ARG A 352 -3.72 -6.76 -11.93
N PHE A 353 -3.29 -5.86 -12.82
CA PHE A 353 -4.16 -5.14 -13.74
C PHE A 353 -3.70 -5.39 -15.16
N TYR A 354 -4.66 -5.44 -16.08
CA TYR A 354 -4.37 -5.43 -17.49
C TYR A 354 -4.37 -4.01 -18.02
N VAL A 355 -3.45 -3.73 -18.95
CA VAL A 355 -3.27 -2.42 -19.56
C VAL A 355 -3.50 -2.51 -21.06
N GLN A 356 -4.36 -1.64 -21.57
CA GLN A 356 -4.70 -1.55 -22.98
C GLN A 356 -4.37 -0.16 -23.52
N MET A 357 -3.66 -0.11 -24.65
CA MET A 357 -3.57 1.11 -25.43
C MET A 357 -4.85 1.30 -26.23
N ASP A 358 -5.59 2.34 -25.93
CA ASP A 358 -6.79 2.74 -26.66
C ASP A 358 -6.51 4.02 -27.46
N PHE A 359 -6.61 3.93 -28.79
CA PHE A 359 -6.36 5.07 -29.67
C PHE A 359 -7.51 6.09 -29.68
N ASP A 360 -8.71 5.65 -29.35
CA ASP A 360 -9.88 6.52 -29.28
C ASP A 360 -9.89 7.32 -27.96
N ALA A 361 -9.28 6.77 -26.91
CA ALA A 361 -9.13 7.38 -25.58
C ALA A 361 -7.73 7.93 -25.31
N MET A 362 -6.86 8.09 -26.31
CA MET A 362 -5.46 8.53 -26.13
C MET A 362 -5.28 9.84 -25.33
N ALA A 363 -6.30 10.68 -25.27
CA ALA A 363 -6.26 11.91 -24.48
C ALA A 363 -6.50 11.67 -22.98
N GLU A 364 -7.09 10.52 -22.63
CA GLU A 364 -7.47 10.12 -21.28
C GLU A 364 -6.45 9.17 -20.63
N GLY A 365 -5.45 8.72 -21.42
CA GLY A 365 -4.43 7.77 -20.98
C GLY A 365 -4.76 6.31 -21.34
N PRO A 366 -3.98 5.34 -20.83
CA PRO A 366 -4.23 3.91 -21.05
C PRO A 366 -5.45 3.45 -20.27
N VAL A 367 -6.20 2.52 -20.87
CA VAL A 367 -7.31 1.84 -20.16
C VAL A 367 -6.75 0.72 -19.29
N THR A 368 -7.16 0.67 -18.03
CA THR A 368 -6.81 -0.42 -17.11
C THR A 368 -8.03 -1.28 -16.81
N HIS A 369 -7.82 -2.61 -16.79
CA HIS A 369 -8.85 -3.56 -16.40
C HIS A 369 -8.38 -4.33 -15.16
N THR A 370 -9.23 -4.46 -14.18
CA THR A 370 -8.91 -5.11 -12.89
C THR A 370 -8.89 -6.65 -13.00
N HIS A 371 -9.55 -7.21 -14.02
CA HIS A 371 -9.63 -8.64 -14.33
C HIS A 371 -10.06 -8.83 -15.79
N ASP A 372 -9.96 -10.05 -16.32
CA ASP A 372 -10.53 -10.43 -17.62
C ASP A 372 -11.94 -11.04 -17.42
N PRO A 373 -13.02 -10.32 -17.73
CA PRO A 373 -14.39 -10.84 -17.58
C PRO A 373 -14.70 -12.03 -18.50
N ASN A 374 -13.84 -12.33 -19.48
CA ASN A 374 -14.00 -13.46 -20.38
C ASN A 374 -13.24 -14.71 -19.92
N ASP A 375 -12.42 -14.62 -18.87
CA ASP A 375 -11.74 -15.75 -18.26
C ASP A 375 -12.50 -16.23 -17.00
N PRO A 376 -13.37 -17.26 -17.11
CA PRO A 376 -14.13 -17.75 -15.94
C PRO A 376 -13.26 -18.47 -14.90
N ALA A 377 -11.98 -18.72 -15.21
CA ALA A 377 -11.04 -19.34 -14.28
C ALA A 377 -10.28 -18.29 -13.46
N GLU A 378 -10.34 -17.01 -13.83
CA GLU A 378 -9.70 -15.96 -13.08
C GLU A 378 -10.48 -15.69 -11.78
N LEU A 379 -9.81 -15.88 -10.65
CA LEU A 379 -10.37 -15.57 -9.33
C LEU A 379 -10.24 -14.08 -9.04
N THR A 380 -11.32 -13.49 -8.53
CA THR A 380 -11.37 -12.06 -8.18
C THR A 380 -11.83 -11.84 -6.76
N SER A 381 -11.32 -10.79 -6.12
CA SER A 381 -11.83 -10.28 -4.84
C SER A 381 -13.23 -9.69 -4.95
N ASP A 382 -13.86 -9.35 -3.83
CA ASP A 382 -15.11 -8.59 -3.79
C ASP A 382 -15.00 -7.21 -4.47
N LEU A 383 -13.79 -6.67 -4.62
CA LEU A 383 -13.50 -5.44 -5.36
C LEU A 383 -13.25 -5.68 -6.86
N GLY A 384 -13.39 -6.93 -7.33
CA GLY A 384 -13.11 -7.28 -8.72
C GLY A 384 -11.63 -7.28 -9.12
N TRP A 385 -10.72 -7.36 -8.14
CA TRP A 385 -9.29 -7.43 -8.42
C TRP A 385 -8.84 -8.88 -8.62
N ALA A 386 -8.13 -9.13 -9.72
CA ALA A 386 -7.65 -10.46 -10.05
C ALA A 386 -6.57 -10.95 -9.08
N LEU A 387 -6.70 -12.20 -8.62
CA LEU A 387 -5.65 -12.90 -7.88
C LEU A 387 -4.54 -13.29 -8.86
N TYR A 388 -3.30 -12.89 -8.55
CA TYR A 388 -2.16 -13.21 -9.40
C TYR A 388 -0.89 -13.48 -8.58
N PRO A 389 -0.77 -14.66 -7.95
CA PRO A 389 0.35 -14.97 -7.06
C PRO A 389 1.71 -14.93 -7.77
N ILE A 390 1.80 -15.39 -9.02
CA ILE A 390 3.06 -15.43 -9.79
C ILE A 390 3.68 -14.02 -9.93
N GLY A 391 2.86 -13.02 -10.23
CA GLY A 391 3.32 -11.65 -10.33
C GLY A 391 3.94 -11.12 -9.04
N PHE A 392 3.58 -11.70 -7.89
CA PHE A 392 4.20 -11.30 -6.62
C PHE A 392 5.68 -11.68 -6.57
N SER A 393 6.04 -12.92 -6.89
CA SER A 393 7.45 -13.31 -6.96
C SER A 393 8.23 -12.59 -8.06
N GLU A 394 7.56 -12.22 -9.17
CA GLU A 394 8.16 -11.40 -10.24
C GLU A 394 8.49 -9.98 -9.75
N ILE A 395 7.57 -9.29 -9.07
CA ILE A 395 7.79 -7.95 -8.49
C ILE A 395 8.87 -7.99 -7.40
N LEU A 396 8.83 -8.99 -6.51
CA LEU A 396 9.84 -9.15 -5.46
C LEU A 396 11.25 -9.35 -6.07
N ASN A 397 11.36 -10.18 -7.09
CA ASN A 397 12.63 -10.41 -7.79
C ASN A 397 13.10 -9.15 -8.53
N GLU A 398 12.20 -8.44 -9.22
CA GLU A 398 12.55 -7.19 -9.91
C GLU A 398 13.04 -6.13 -8.93
N ALA A 399 12.38 -5.97 -7.77
CA ALA A 399 12.83 -5.05 -6.72
C ALA A 399 14.22 -5.42 -6.20
N TRP A 400 14.48 -6.71 -5.96
CA TRP A 400 15.77 -7.20 -5.51
C TRP A 400 16.88 -6.98 -6.55
N GLU A 401 16.62 -7.28 -7.81
CA GLU A 401 17.59 -7.09 -8.90
C GLU A 401 17.91 -5.60 -9.13
N ARG A 402 16.94 -4.69 -8.94
CA ARG A 402 17.12 -3.24 -9.08
C ARG A 402 17.92 -2.62 -7.94
N TYR A 403 17.61 -3.00 -6.70
CA TYR A 403 18.06 -2.22 -5.54
C TYR A 403 18.99 -3.00 -4.60
N GLY A 404 18.99 -4.33 -4.60
CA GLY A 404 19.85 -5.17 -3.76
C GLY A 404 19.71 -4.88 -2.26
N LYS A 405 18.52 -4.46 -1.82
CA LYS A 405 18.20 -4.14 -0.42
C LYS A 405 17.18 -5.13 0.12
N PRO A 406 17.18 -5.42 1.43
CA PRO A 406 16.14 -6.23 2.04
C PRO A 406 14.74 -5.73 1.67
N ILE A 407 13.81 -6.66 1.45
CA ILE A 407 12.43 -6.33 1.12
C ILE A 407 11.54 -6.60 2.33
N GLN A 408 10.66 -5.65 2.65
CA GLN A 408 9.58 -5.84 3.61
C GLN A 408 8.23 -5.81 2.86
N ILE A 409 7.49 -6.90 2.95
CA ILE A 409 6.13 -6.96 2.41
C ILE A 409 5.20 -6.36 3.46
N LEU A 410 4.89 -5.07 3.29
CA LEU A 410 4.18 -4.29 4.30
C LEU A 410 2.66 -4.39 4.17
N GLU A 411 2.14 -4.84 3.00
CA GLU A 411 0.74 -5.21 2.81
C GLU A 411 0.60 -6.27 1.72
N ASN A 412 -0.22 -7.27 1.99
CA ASN A 412 -0.72 -8.22 1.00
C ASN A 412 -2.04 -8.80 1.50
N GLY A 413 -3.12 -8.67 0.74
CA GLY A 413 -4.43 -9.06 1.22
C GLY A 413 -5.52 -9.02 0.16
N ILE A 414 -6.71 -9.44 0.54
CA ILE A 414 -7.86 -9.56 -0.35
C ILE A 414 -9.16 -9.21 0.38
N ALA A 415 -10.06 -8.51 -0.32
CA ALA A 415 -11.44 -8.35 0.12
C ALA A 415 -12.21 -9.65 -0.15
N ASP A 416 -12.65 -10.31 0.92
CA ASP A 416 -13.48 -11.53 0.90
C ASP A 416 -14.42 -11.52 2.10
N ALA A 417 -15.69 -11.19 1.86
CA ALA A 417 -16.72 -11.13 2.90
C ALA A 417 -17.37 -12.50 3.18
N ALA A 418 -17.02 -13.53 2.40
CA ALA A 418 -17.62 -14.85 2.54
C ALA A 418 -17.35 -15.51 3.89
N GLN A 419 -18.22 -16.41 4.30
CA GLN A 419 -18.09 -17.25 5.48
C GLN A 419 -18.44 -18.71 5.09
N PRO A 420 -17.48 -19.64 5.06
CA PRO A 420 -16.03 -19.48 5.31
C PRO A 420 -15.33 -18.62 4.25
N ASP A 421 -14.26 -17.94 4.62
CA ASP A 421 -13.46 -17.07 3.76
C ASP A 421 -12.41 -17.84 2.94
N SER A 422 -12.91 -18.79 2.14
CA SER A 422 -12.07 -19.75 1.40
C SER A 422 -11.18 -19.06 0.36
N LEU A 423 -11.64 -17.94 -0.20
CA LEU A 423 -10.88 -17.18 -1.18
C LEU A 423 -9.66 -16.51 -0.51
N ARG A 424 -9.83 -15.95 0.70
CA ARG A 424 -8.71 -15.38 1.47
C ARG A 424 -7.69 -16.45 1.87
N GLN A 425 -8.14 -17.66 2.28
CA GLN A 425 -7.22 -18.77 2.53
C GLN A 425 -6.41 -19.14 1.27
N THR A 426 -7.09 -19.24 0.12
CA THR A 426 -6.45 -19.50 -1.18
C THR A 426 -5.45 -18.39 -1.55
N PHE A 427 -5.84 -17.12 -1.37
CA PHE A 427 -4.97 -15.98 -1.59
C PHE A 427 -3.72 -16.07 -0.71
N MET A 428 -3.89 -16.23 0.59
CA MET A 428 -2.81 -16.28 1.58
C MET A 428 -1.81 -17.39 1.28
N VAL A 429 -2.29 -18.61 1.08
CA VAL A 429 -1.42 -19.79 0.82
C VAL A 429 -0.68 -19.64 -0.50
N SER A 430 -1.35 -19.19 -1.57
CA SER A 430 -0.73 -19.05 -2.88
C SER A 430 0.30 -17.92 -2.93
N HIS A 431 0.01 -16.77 -2.30
CA HIS A 431 0.95 -15.64 -2.27
C HIS A 431 2.14 -15.92 -1.35
N LEU A 432 1.94 -16.49 -0.16
CA LEU A 432 3.06 -16.88 0.73
C LEU A 432 3.93 -17.96 0.11
N ARG A 433 3.36 -18.86 -0.70
CA ARG A 433 4.18 -19.79 -1.49
C ARG A 433 5.10 -19.06 -2.47
N GLU A 434 4.63 -18.01 -3.12
CA GLU A 434 5.46 -17.21 -4.04
C GLU A 434 6.50 -16.36 -3.28
N VAL A 435 6.21 -15.91 -2.07
CA VAL A 435 7.21 -15.30 -1.17
C VAL A 435 8.31 -16.33 -0.84
N TRP A 436 7.92 -17.55 -0.45
CA TRP A 436 8.87 -18.63 -0.19
C TRP A 436 9.73 -18.92 -1.43
N TYR A 437 9.11 -18.95 -2.62
CA TYR A 437 9.80 -19.17 -3.90
C TYR A 437 10.81 -18.05 -4.19
N ALA A 438 10.44 -16.81 -4.00
CA ALA A 438 11.33 -15.66 -4.16
C ALA A 438 12.55 -15.77 -3.23
N MET A 439 12.34 -16.12 -1.96
CA MET A 439 13.43 -16.28 -0.98
C MET A 439 14.34 -17.47 -1.29
N ASN A 440 13.77 -18.65 -1.52
CA ASN A 440 14.54 -19.92 -1.51
C ASN A 440 15.01 -20.35 -2.90
N VAL A 441 14.40 -19.85 -3.97
CA VAL A 441 14.74 -20.23 -5.35
C VAL A 441 15.36 -19.05 -6.10
N LEU A 442 14.84 -17.84 -5.94
CA LEU A 442 15.37 -16.65 -6.61
C LEU A 442 16.43 -15.91 -5.76
N GLY A 443 16.55 -16.24 -4.47
CA GLY A 443 17.56 -15.64 -3.57
C GLY A 443 17.25 -14.23 -3.12
N VAL A 444 15.98 -13.84 -3.14
CA VAL A 444 15.52 -12.54 -2.68
C VAL A 444 15.59 -12.47 -1.15
N ASP A 445 16.18 -11.42 -0.60
CA ASP A 445 16.22 -11.17 0.84
C ASP A 445 14.92 -10.50 1.30
N ILE A 446 14.09 -11.23 2.04
CA ILE A 446 12.78 -10.78 2.52
C ILE A 446 12.72 -10.94 4.03
N ASP A 447 12.56 -9.82 4.75
CA ASP A 447 12.58 -9.79 6.21
C ASP A 447 11.24 -10.13 6.86
N GLY A 448 10.12 -9.88 6.17
CA GLY A 448 8.82 -10.07 6.77
C GLY A 448 7.63 -9.89 5.84
N TYR A 449 6.47 -10.30 6.35
CA TYR A 449 5.18 -10.27 5.67
C TYR A 449 4.08 -9.76 6.61
N PHE A 450 3.33 -8.75 6.16
CA PHE A 450 2.19 -8.17 6.87
C PHE A 450 0.92 -8.37 6.06
N HIS A 451 -0.03 -9.13 6.61
CA HIS A 451 -1.31 -9.31 5.94
C HIS A 451 -2.20 -8.06 6.07
N TRP A 452 -2.75 -7.59 4.94
CA TRP A 452 -3.77 -6.56 4.94
C TRP A 452 -5.16 -7.21 4.91
N SER A 453 -5.92 -7.14 6.01
CA SER A 453 -5.67 -6.35 7.21
C SER A 453 -5.94 -7.18 8.47
N HIS A 454 -5.63 -6.61 9.64
CA HIS A 454 -5.99 -7.18 10.91
C HIS A 454 -7.50 -7.36 11.05
N LEU A 455 -8.23 -6.25 10.93
CA LEU A 455 -9.67 -6.14 11.17
C LEU A 455 -10.40 -5.74 9.88
N ASP A 456 -11.65 -6.17 9.71
CA ASP A 456 -12.57 -5.48 8.80
C ASP A 456 -12.67 -4.02 9.22
N ASN A 457 -12.51 -3.08 8.30
CA ASN A 457 -12.36 -1.67 8.65
C ASN A 457 -13.02 -0.73 7.62
N PHE A 458 -12.77 0.56 7.74
CA PHE A 458 -13.18 1.59 6.79
C PHE A 458 -12.22 1.63 5.61
N GLU A 459 -12.64 1.13 4.43
CA GLU A 459 -11.79 1.01 3.24
C GLU A 459 -11.89 2.25 2.35
N TRP A 460 -11.41 3.38 2.85
CA TRP A 460 -11.35 4.66 2.13
C TRP A 460 -12.68 5.02 1.45
N ALA A 461 -12.65 5.33 0.14
CA ALA A 461 -13.83 5.70 -0.63
C ALA A 461 -14.79 4.52 -0.89
N GLU A 462 -14.38 3.28 -0.66
CA GLU A 462 -15.23 2.09 -0.70
C GLU A 462 -16.03 1.87 0.60
N GLY A 463 -15.81 2.69 1.63
CA GLY A 463 -16.56 2.65 2.88
C GLY A 463 -16.27 1.42 3.73
N PHE A 464 -17.29 0.91 4.45
CA PHE A 464 -17.15 -0.25 5.32
C PHE A 464 -17.54 -1.58 4.64
N GLY A 465 -17.88 -1.56 3.35
CA GLY A 465 -18.33 -2.75 2.62
C GLY A 465 -17.25 -3.82 2.41
N PRO A 466 -16.07 -3.48 1.88
CA PRO A 466 -15.00 -4.43 1.65
C PRO A 466 -14.47 -5.03 2.96
N ARG A 467 -14.26 -6.35 2.99
CA ARG A 467 -13.85 -7.09 4.18
C ARG A 467 -12.47 -7.70 3.97
N PHE A 468 -11.44 -7.01 4.47
CA PHE A 468 -10.04 -7.44 4.37
C PHE A 468 -9.53 -8.16 5.62
N GLY A 469 -10.22 -8.00 6.75
CA GLY A 469 -9.75 -8.47 8.05
C GLY A 469 -9.57 -9.98 8.15
N VAL A 470 -8.50 -10.43 8.79
CA VAL A 470 -8.43 -11.80 9.31
C VAL A 470 -9.33 -12.00 10.53
N PHE A 471 -9.76 -10.88 11.15
CA PHE A 471 -10.86 -10.84 12.11
C PHE A 471 -12.03 -10.07 11.52
N ALA A 472 -13.21 -10.67 11.54
CA ALA A 472 -14.46 -9.98 11.24
C ALA A 472 -14.82 -9.03 12.37
N VAL A 473 -15.36 -7.85 12.01
CA VAL A 473 -15.91 -6.87 12.97
C VAL A 473 -17.41 -6.80 12.80
N ASP A 474 -18.15 -7.05 13.87
CA ASP A 474 -19.60 -6.89 13.94
C ASP A 474 -19.95 -5.47 14.42
N TYR A 475 -20.26 -4.60 13.47
CA TYR A 475 -20.56 -3.19 13.72
C TYR A 475 -21.89 -2.96 14.47
N ASP A 476 -22.78 -3.95 14.46
CA ASP A 476 -24.10 -3.90 15.12
C ASP A 476 -24.06 -4.49 16.55
N ASN A 477 -22.96 -5.15 16.91
CA ASN A 477 -22.78 -5.84 18.19
C ASN A 477 -21.50 -5.36 18.88
N ASP A 478 -21.46 -4.10 19.26
CA ASP A 478 -20.37 -3.49 20.05
C ASP A 478 -18.98 -3.78 19.45
N PHE A 479 -18.85 -3.74 18.11
CA PHE A 479 -17.59 -3.99 17.39
C PHE A 479 -16.92 -5.32 17.76
N ALA A 480 -17.67 -6.36 18.06
CA ALA A 480 -17.13 -7.66 18.46
C ALA A 480 -16.21 -8.24 17.35
N ARG A 481 -15.07 -8.81 17.79
CA ARG A 481 -14.10 -9.45 16.88
C ARG A 481 -14.37 -10.95 16.81
N THR A 482 -14.36 -11.49 15.60
CA THR A 482 -14.43 -12.94 15.35
C THR A 482 -13.32 -13.35 14.42
N PRO A 483 -12.39 -14.23 14.83
CA PRO A 483 -11.36 -14.74 13.93
C PRO A 483 -12.02 -15.50 12.76
N ARG A 484 -11.54 -15.26 11.54
CA ARG A 484 -11.95 -15.99 10.35
C ARG A 484 -11.14 -17.28 10.21
N ASP A 485 -11.57 -18.18 9.33
CA ASP A 485 -10.83 -19.42 9.06
C ASP A 485 -9.41 -19.12 8.53
N SER A 486 -9.25 -18.03 7.79
CA SER A 486 -7.94 -17.56 7.33
C SER A 486 -6.99 -17.18 8.47
N ALA A 487 -7.47 -16.72 9.63
CA ALA A 487 -6.62 -16.49 10.80
C ALA A 487 -5.98 -17.81 11.31
N GLY A 488 -6.77 -18.88 11.30
CA GLY A 488 -6.27 -20.23 11.61
C GLY A 488 -5.24 -20.74 10.59
N THR A 489 -5.52 -20.52 9.29
CA THR A 489 -4.59 -20.84 8.19
C THR A 489 -3.28 -20.07 8.34
N TYR A 490 -3.35 -18.77 8.67
CA TYR A 490 -2.15 -17.95 8.89
C TYR A 490 -1.33 -18.45 10.07
N ALA A 491 -1.98 -18.73 11.20
CA ALA A 491 -1.33 -19.30 12.38
C ALA A 491 -0.66 -20.68 12.10
N GLU A 492 -1.26 -21.52 11.25
CA GLU A 492 -0.65 -22.80 10.85
C GLU A 492 0.60 -22.59 9.99
N ILE A 493 0.55 -21.64 9.03
CA ILE A 493 1.71 -21.29 8.19
C ILE A 493 2.85 -20.76 9.06
N ILE A 494 2.58 -19.90 10.02
CA ILE A 494 3.58 -19.34 10.95
C ILE A 494 4.26 -20.47 11.74
N ARG A 495 3.49 -21.39 12.27
CA ARG A 495 4.01 -22.47 13.15
C ARG A 495 4.72 -23.60 12.40
N ALA A 496 4.25 -23.97 11.22
CA ALA A 496 4.64 -25.20 10.55
C ALA A 496 5.04 -25.02 9.08
N GLY A 497 4.89 -23.85 8.52
CA GLY A 497 5.04 -23.59 7.09
C GLY A 497 3.85 -24.12 6.27
N ILE A 498 3.95 -24.00 4.95
CA ILE A 498 2.89 -24.47 4.04
C ILE A 498 3.09 -25.97 3.81
N SER A 499 2.15 -26.80 4.27
CA SER A 499 2.16 -28.24 4.02
C SER A 499 1.72 -28.57 2.58
N LYS A 500 2.03 -29.78 2.14
CA LYS A 500 1.59 -30.27 0.84
C LYS A 500 0.05 -30.38 0.76
N GLU A 501 -0.56 -30.77 1.85
CA GLU A 501 -2.02 -30.89 2.00
C GLU A 501 -2.68 -29.53 1.95
N MET A 502 -2.17 -28.54 2.70
CA MET A 502 -2.63 -27.14 2.67
C MET A 502 -2.52 -26.57 1.25
N TRP A 503 -1.39 -26.78 0.58
CA TRP A 503 -1.21 -26.36 -0.81
C TRP A 503 -2.21 -27.04 -1.75
N ALA A 504 -2.46 -28.34 -1.61
CA ALA A 504 -3.42 -29.05 -2.46
C ALA A 504 -4.87 -28.53 -2.27
N GLN A 505 -5.21 -28.10 -1.04
CA GLN A 505 -6.54 -27.57 -0.69
C GLN A 505 -6.74 -26.12 -1.16
N HIS A 506 -5.70 -25.28 -1.07
CA HIS A 506 -5.78 -23.83 -1.29
C HIS A 506 -4.91 -23.37 -2.47
N ARG A 507 -4.76 -24.23 -3.48
CA ARG A 507 -4.00 -23.90 -4.67
C ARG A 507 -4.67 -22.77 -5.44
N GLY A 508 -3.99 -21.62 -5.51
CA GLY A 508 -4.44 -20.48 -6.32
C GLY A 508 -4.19 -20.66 -7.82
N PRO A 509 -4.60 -19.67 -8.63
CA PRO A 509 -4.32 -19.64 -10.07
C PRO A 509 -2.82 -19.53 -10.33
N PHE A 510 -2.36 -20.13 -11.44
CA PHE A 510 -1.00 -20.07 -11.97
C PHE A 510 -1.01 -19.56 -13.40
#